data_ca2f741e6ee280dec75d3d9d3940bf91
#
_entry.id   ca2f741e6ee280dec75d3d9d3940bf91
#
_cell.length_a   1.000
_cell.length_b   1.000
_cell.length_c   1.000
_cell.angle_alpha   90.00
_cell.angle_beta   90.00
_cell.angle_gamma   90.00
#
_symmetry.space_group_name_H-M   'P 1'
#
loop_
_entity.id
_entity.type
_entity.pdbx_description
1 polymer ?
#
loop_
_entity_poly.entity_id
_entity_poly.type
_entity_poly.pdbx_seq_one_letter_code
_entity_poly.pdbx_strand_id
1 'polypeptide(L)'
;MRLRVVSSKNEISNLNPNEKMVHLAFRASNVDFLSLMQRCPRLRMIQVPPSYHKTMSNAIQVFLDMQGIELLQGDVWGHRKDLDEYFTVEDSTLVEISSLVASGTAMEDLASQVQKRARLGPDLIKYIAKSKISA
;
A
#
# COMPACT_ATOMS: atom_id res chain seq x y z
N MET A 1 -7.27 7.40 5.73
CA MET A 1 -6.11 6.55 5.39
C MET A 1 -5.46 7.07 4.12
N ARG A 2 -4.15 7.19 4.11
CA ARG A 2 -3.46 7.69 2.93
C ARG A 2 -2.09 7.06 2.76
N LEU A 3 -1.71 6.87 1.49
CA LEU A 3 -0.41 6.33 1.11
C LEU A 3 0.46 7.45 0.55
N ARG A 4 1.69 7.54 1.01
CA ARG A 4 2.66 8.46 0.42
C ARG A 4 3.10 7.89 -0.93
N VAL A 5 2.87 8.63 -2.01
CA VAL A 5 3.26 8.21 -3.36
C VAL A 5 4.67 8.71 -3.63
N VAL A 6 5.57 7.79 -3.96
CA VAL A 6 6.97 8.08 -4.26
C VAL A 6 7.23 7.75 -5.74
N SER A 7 7.58 8.76 -6.52
CA SER A 7 7.71 8.63 -7.98
C SER A 7 9.16 8.47 -8.45
N SER A 8 10.14 8.68 -7.58
CA SER A 8 11.55 8.49 -7.90
C SER A 8 12.36 8.15 -6.66
N LYS A 9 13.50 7.51 -6.85
CA LYS A 9 14.41 7.17 -5.74
C LYS A 9 14.92 8.40 -4.98
N ASN A 10 15.00 9.55 -5.66
CA ASN A 10 15.50 10.79 -5.05
C ASN A 10 14.55 11.33 -3.97
N GLU A 11 13.28 10.96 -4.01
CA GLU A 11 12.31 11.39 -3.01
C GLU A 11 12.47 10.67 -1.68
N ILE A 12 13.11 9.50 -1.65
CA ILE A 12 13.21 8.66 -0.45
C ILE A 12 13.88 9.42 0.70
N SER A 13 14.96 10.14 0.42
CA SER A 13 15.70 10.90 1.43
C SER A 13 14.90 12.06 2.05
N ASN A 14 13.83 12.48 1.40
CA ASN A 14 13.00 13.60 1.82
C ASN A 14 11.68 13.16 2.47
N LEU A 15 11.46 11.86 2.63
CA LEU A 15 10.22 11.35 3.23
C LEU A 15 10.17 11.67 4.72
N ASN A 16 8.95 11.84 5.23
CA ASN A 16 8.71 11.93 6.65
C ASN A 16 9.07 10.59 7.31
N PRO A 17 9.91 10.56 8.36
CA PRO A 17 10.28 9.31 9.04
C PRO A 17 9.11 8.56 9.66
N ASN A 18 7.97 9.19 9.83
CA ASN A 18 6.78 8.59 10.42
C ASN A 18 5.83 7.97 9.40
N GLU A 19 6.19 7.95 8.11
CA GLU A 19 5.37 7.31 7.09
C GLU A 19 5.21 5.82 7.39
N LYS A 20 3.96 5.35 7.32
CA LYS A 20 3.61 3.95 7.60
C LYS A 20 3.23 3.19 6.34
N MET A 21 2.73 3.89 5.34
CA MET A 21 2.21 3.31 4.11
C MET A 21 2.73 4.09 2.92
N VAL A 22 3.39 3.39 2.00
CA VAL A 22 4.04 3.99 0.83
C VAL A 22 3.63 3.23 -0.42
N HIS A 23 3.34 3.98 -1.48
CA HIS A 23 3.20 3.46 -2.83
C HIS A 23 4.41 3.87 -3.66
N LEU A 24 5.14 2.88 -4.20
CA LEU A 24 6.30 3.14 -5.06
C LEU A 24 5.84 3.14 -6.53
N ALA A 25 5.82 4.32 -7.14
CA ALA A 25 5.42 4.48 -8.52
C ALA A 25 6.62 4.43 -9.50
N PHE A 26 7.71 3.82 -9.07
CA PHE A 26 8.91 3.62 -9.90
C PHE A 26 9.49 2.23 -9.61
N ARG A 27 10.31 1.73 -10.53
CA ARG A 27 10.95 0.41 -10.36
C ARG A 27 12.12 0.53 -9.39
N ALA A 28 11.87 0.20 -8.14
CA ALA A 28 12.86 0.30 -7.06
C ALA A 28 13.84 -0.88 -7.10
N SER A 29 15.11 -0.57 -6.83
CA SER A 29 16.14 -1.59 -6.63
C SER A 29 16.13 -2.07 -5.17
N ASN A 30 16.88 -3.13 -4.88
CA ASN A 30 17.04 -3.61 -3.51
C ASN A 30 17.61 -2.52 -2.60
N VAL A 31 18.55 -1.72 -3.09
CA VAL A 31 19.11 -0.60 -2.34
C VAL A 31 18.04 0.46 -2.03
N ASP A 32 17.15 0.71 -2.99
CA ASP A 32 16.05 1.67 -2.78
C ASP A 32 15.11 1.20 -1.66
N PHE A 33 14.78 -0.09 -1.63
CA PHE A 33 13.96 -0.65 -0.54
C PHE A 33 14.65 -0.52 0.82
N LEU A 34 15.95 -0.81 0.89
CA LEU A 34 16.71 -0.68 2.13
C LEU A 34 16.78 0.78 2.58
N SER A 35 17.00 1.71 1.66
CA SER A 35 16.99 3.15 1.96
C SER A 35 15.66 3.61 2.48
N LEU A 36 14.56 3.12 1.87
CA LEU A 36 13.21 3.43 2.30
C LEU A 36 12.95 2.97 3.74
N MET A 37 13.35 1.75 4.07
CA MET A 37 13.18 1.20 5.43
C MET A 37 14.01 1.95 6.45
N GLN A 38 15.21 2.39 6.09
CA GLN A 38 16.07 3.20 6.97
C GLN A 38 15.48 4.58 7.21
N ARG A 39 14.92 5.19 6.15
CA ARG A 39 14.30 6.52 6.25
C ARG A 39 12.99 6.49 7.02
N CYS A 40 12.20 5.43 6.86
CA CYS A 40 10.88 5.30 7.46
C CYS A 40 10.82 4.05 8.36
N PRO A 41 11.37 4.11 9.58
CA PRO A 41 11.43 2.93 10.46
C PRO A 41 10.07 2.45 10.95
N ARG A 42 9.02 3.25 10.79
CA ARG A 42 7.64 2.88 11.16
C ARG A 42 6.83 2.30 10.01
N LEU A 43 7.46 2.05 8.88
CA LEU A 43 6.81 1.54 7.69
C LEU A 43 6.17 0.19 7.96
N ARG A 44 4.92 0.02 7.54
CA ARG A 44 4.12 -1.21 7.73
C ARG A 44 3.67 -1.83 6.43
N MET A 45 3.57 -1.04 5.36
CA MET A 45 3.06 -1.51 4.09
C MET A 45 3.72 -0.76 2.94
N ILE A 46 4.05 -1.51 1.89
CA ILE A 46 4.52 -0.96 0.61
C ILE A 46 3.62 -1.52 -0.49
N GLN A 47 3.05 -0.65 -1.30
CA GLN A 47 2.31 -1.03 -2.49
C GLN A 47 3.15 -0.74 -3.73
N VAL A 48 3.23 -1.70 -4.65
CA VAL A 48 3.92 -1.54 -5.93
C VAL A 48 3.00 -1.95 -7.08
N PRO A 49 3.11 -1.33 -8.25
CA PRO A 49 2.39 -1.80 -9.43
C PRO A 49 2.72 -3.27 -9.73
N PRO A 50 1.75 -4.05 -10.23
CA PRO A 50 1.97 -5.47 -10.52
C PRO A 50 3.16 -5.74 -11.45
N SER A 51 3.38 -4.87 -12.44
CA SER A 51 4.52 -5.01 -13.36
C SER A 51 5.88 -4.90 -12.65
N TYR A 52 5.98 -4.07 -11.63
CA TYR A 52 7.21 -3.93 -10.86
C TYR A 52 7.37 -5.06 -9.84
N HIS A 53 6.27 -5.55 -9.30
CA HIS A 53 6.29 -6.69 -8.38
C HIS A 53 6.90 -7.92 -9.04
N LYS A 54 6.59 -8.17 -10.30
CA LYS A 54 7.11 -9.33 -11.05
C LYS A 54 8.62 -9.37 -11.12
N THR A 55 9.28 -8.23 -11.08
CA THR A 55 10.73 -8.13 -11.23
C THR A 55 11.47 -7.90 -9.92
N MET A 56 10.76 -7.89 -8.79
CA MET A 56 11.38 -7.79 -7.49
C MET A 56 12.12 -9.08 -7.14
N SER A 57 13.29 -8.94 -6.48
CA SER A 57 14.04 -10.11 -6.04
C SER A 57 13.30 -10.84 -4.90
N ASN A 58 13.43 -12.16 -4.85
CA ASN A 58 12.88 -12.94 -3.74
C ASN A 58 13.53 -12.55 -2.42
N ALA A 59 14.81 -12.21 -2.44
CA ALA A 59 15.55 -11.81 -1.24
C ALA A 59 14.92 -10.58 -0.58
N ILE A 60 14.58 -9.55 -1.37
CA ILE A 60 13.97 -8.34 -0.81
C ILE A 60 12.54 -8.59 -0.32
N GLN A 61 11.78 -9.46 -1.00
CA GLN A 61 10.45 -9.82 -0.57
C GLN A 61 10.48 -10.55 0.79
N VAL A 62 11.39 -11.50 0.95
CA VAL A 62 11.58 -12.22 2.22
C VAL A 62 12.03 -11.25 3.31
N PHE A 63 12.93 -10.35 3.00
CA PHE A 63 13.43 -9.36 3.98
C PHE A 63 12.31 -8.44 4.46
N LEU A 64 11.46 -7.96 3.57
CA LEU A 64 10.29 -7.13 3.94
C LEU A 64 9.35 -7.90 4.87
N ASP A 65 9.08 -9.16 4.54
CA ASP A 65 8.22 -10.01 5.37
C ASP A 65 8.81 -10.20 6.77
N MET A 66 10.11 -10.45 6.86
CA MET A 66 10.81 -10.58 8.14
C MET A 66 10.78 -9.31 8.98
N GLN A 67 10.71 -8.15 8.34
CA GLN A 67 10.59 -6.86 9.02
C GLN A 67 9.15 -6.51 9.40
N GLY A 68 8.20 -7.37 9.08
CA GLY A 68 6.78 -7.11 9.36
C GLY A 68 6.15 -6.09 8.41
N ILE A 69 6.75 -5.87 7.24
CA ILE A 69 6.23 -4.95 6.23
C ILE A 69 5.46 -5.76 5.18
N GLU A 70 4.17 -5.46 5.01
CA GLU A 70 3.36 -6.11 3.99
C GLU A 70 3.65 -5.50 2.63
N LEU A 71 3.85 -6.37 1.64
CA LEU A 71 4.05 -5.98 0.25
C LEU A 71 2.77 -6.25 -0.53
N LEU A 72 2.21 -5.19 -1.10
CA LEU A 72 0.96 -5.26 -1.85
C LEU A 72 1.18 -4.94 -3.31
N GLN A 73 0.37 -5.52 -4.18
CA GLN A 73 0.29 -5.15 -5.60
C GLN A 73 -0.91 -4.24 -5.81
N GLY A 74 -0.73 -3.17 -6.55
CA GLY A 74 -1.81 -2.26 -6.91
C GLY A 74 -1.31 -0.95 -7.45
N ASP A 75 -2.22 -0.20 -8.04
CA ASP A 75 -1.98 1.13 -8.57
C ASP A 75 -2.79 2.18 -7.81
N VAL A 76 -2.46 3.44 -8.05
CA VAL A 76 -3.17 4.58 -7.46
C VAL A 76 -3.94 5.30 -8.57
N TRP A 77 -5.01 4.66 -9.04
CA TRP A 77 -5.81 5.15 -10.16
C TRP A 77 -6.39 6.53 -9.88
N GLY A 78 -6.27 7.42 -10.85
CA GLY A 78 -6.77 8.77 -10.75
C GLY A 78 -5.94 9.70 -9.87
N HIS A 79 -4.85 9.22 -9.30
CA HIS A 79 -3.97 10.04 -8.49
C HIS A 79 -3.15 11.02 -9.35
N ARG A 80 -3.02 12.23 -8.87
CA ARG A 80 -2.22 13.30 -9.51
C ARG A 80 -1.10 13.71 -8.57
N LYS A 81 0.09 13.13 -8.76
CA LYS A 81 1.28 13.42 -7.94
C LYS A 81 1.68 14.90 -7.99
N ASP A 82 1.42 15.56 -9.11
CA ASP A 82 1.67 16.99 -9.28
C ASP A 82 0.75 17.87 -8.41
N LEU A 83 -0.33 17.31 -7.89
CA LEU A 83 -1.29 18.01 -7.03
C LEU A 83 -1.20 17.56 -5.57
N ASP A 84 -0.89 16.29 -5.32
CA ASP A 84 -0.84 15.75 -3.97
C ASP A 84 0.20 14.62 -3.89
N GLU A 85 1.01 14.63 -2.84
CA GLU A 85 1.99 13.59 -2.56
C GLU A 85 1.36 12.35 -1.96
N TYR A 86 0.11 12.42 -1.53
CA TYR A 86 -0.61 11.31 -0.89
C TYR A 86 -1.77 10.86 -1.73
N PHE A 87 -1.93 9.54 -1.82
CA PHE A 87 -3.16 8.92 -2.30
C PHE A 87 -4.05 8.64 -1.11
N THR A 88 -5.24 9.26 -1.08
CA THR A 88 -6.17 9.16 0.05
C THR A 88 -7.27 8.15 -0.27
N VAL A 89 -7.49 7.23 0.65
CA VAL A 89 -8.66 6.34 0.63
C VAL A 89 -9.80 7.06 1.33
N GLU A 90 -10.93 7.22 0.63
CA GLU A 90 -12.08 7.96 1.13
C GLU A 90 -12.69 7.31 2.38
N ASP A 91 -13.16 8.13 3.30
CA ASP A 91 -13.79 7.66 4.54
C ASP A 91 -15.02 6.78 4.27
N SER A 92 -15.80 7.10 3.23
CA SER A 92 -16.95 6.28 2.83
C SER A 92 -16.54 4.86 2.44
N THR A 93 -15.40 4.70 1.79
CA THR A 93 -14.85 3.40 1.43
C THR A 93 -14.40 2.63 2.68
N LEU A 94 -13.77 3.31 3.63
CA LEU A 94 -13.37 2.69 4.90
C LEU A 94 -14.58 2.22 5.70
N VAL A 95 -15.64 3.00 5.73
CA VAL A 95 -16.90 2.63 6.39
C VAL A 95 -17.53 1.41 5.72
N GLU A 96 -17.57 1.38 4.39
CA GLU A 96 -18.09 0.23 3.64
C GLU A 96 -17.30 -1.05 3.97
N ILE A 97 -15.98 -0.99 3.97
CA ILE A 97 -15.13 -2.14 4.32
C ILE A 97 -15.41 -2.60 5.75
N SER A 98 -15.48 -1.68 6.70
CA SER A 98 -15.79 -2.01 8.10
C SER A 98 -17.14 -2.70 8.23
N SER A 99 -18.15 -2.22 7.51
CA SER A 99 -19.50 -2.79 7.50
C SER A 99 -19.52 -4.23 6.97
N LEU A 100 -18.79 -4.48 5.88
CA LEU A 100 -18.70 -5.81 5.28
C LEU A 100 -17.92 -6.77 6.19
N VAL A 101 -16.88 -6.31 6.87
CA VAL A 101 -16.16 -7.11 7.87
C VAL A 101 -17.11 -7.49 9.01
N ALA A 102 -17.85 -6.53 9.54
CA ALA A 102 -18.80 -6.76 10.64
C ALA A 102 -19.90 -7.74 10.28
N SER A 103 -20.33 -7.77 9.01
CA SER A 103 -21.36 -8.70 8.53
C SER A 103 -20.82 -10.11 8.24
N GLY A 104 -19.51 -10.34 8.40
CA GLY A 104 -18.90 -11.65 8.17
C GLY A 104 -18.67 -12.00 6.70
N THR A 105 -18.67 -10.99 5.81
CA THR A 105 -18.42 -11.20 4.38
C THR A 105 -17.01 -11.80 4.17
N ALA A 106 -16.92 -12.84 3.33
CA ALA A 106 -15.65 -13.45 2.98
C ALA A 106 -14.72 -12.45 2.29
N MET A 107 -13.41 -12.54 2.56
CA MET A 107 -12.41 -11.60 2.04
C MET A 107 -12.48 -11.42 0.53
N GLU A 108 -12.62 -12.50 -0.24
CA GLU A 108 -12.68 -12.43 -1.70
C GLU A 108 -13.91 -11.69 -2.18
N ASP A 109 -15.07 -11.94 -1.55
CA ASP A 109 -16.31 -11.28 -1.89
C ASP A 109 -16.29 -9.80 -1.50
N LEU A 110 -15.72 -9.50 -0.34
CA LEU A 110 -15.55 -8.14 0.16
C LEU A 110 -14.69 -7.33 -0.83
N ALA A 111 -13.54 -7.85 -1.21
CA ALA A 111 -12.64 -7.19 -2.14
C ALA A 111 -13.33 -6.95 -3.49
N SER A 112 -14.07 -7.94 -3.99
CA SER A 112 -14.80 -7.84 -5.26
C SER A 112 -15.88 -6.76 -5.21
N GLN A 113 -16.63 -6.68 -4.11
CA GLN A 113 -17.69 -5.68 -3.95
C GLN A 113 -17.15 -4.26 -3.86
N VAL A 114 -16.10 -4.06 -3.07
CA VAL A 114 -15.49 -2.74 -2.88
C VAL A 114 -14.81 -2.27 -4.16
N GLN A 115 -14.14 -3.17 -4.87
CA GLN A 115 -13.43 -2.84 -6.12
C GLN A 115 -14.37 -2.31 -7.20
N LYS A 116 -15.64 -2.69 -7.19
CA LYS A 116 -16.62 -2.19 -8.16
C LYS A 116 -16.92 -0.70 -7.98
N ARG A 117 -16.74 -0.16 -6.79
CA ARG A 117 -17.09 1.22 -6.43
C ARG A 117 -15.87 2.11 -6.22
N ALA A 118 -14.78 1.54 -5.70
CA ALA A 118 -13.57 2.27 -5.37
C ALA A 118 -12.45 1.85 -6.32
N ARG A 119 -11.58 2.80 -6.67
CA ARG A 119 -10.44 2.53 -7.55
C ARG A 119 -9.24 2.05 -6.71
N LEU A 120 -9.42 0.93 -6.03
CA LEU A 120 -8.42 0.32 -5.18
C LEU A 120 -8.08 -1.08 -5.69
N GLY A 121 -6.83 -1.49 -5.56
CA GLY A 121 -6.43 -2.86 -5.83
C GLY A 121 -6.99 -3.81 -4.77
N PRO A 122 -7.24 -5.08 -5.12
CA PRO A 122 -7.78 -6.04 -4.16
C PRO A 122 -6.87 -6.27 -2.96
N ASP A 123 -5.55 -6.22 -3.14
CA ASP A 123 -4.60 -6.38 -2.03
C ASP A 123 -4.76 -5.28 -0.99
N LEU A 124 -4.91 -4.03 -1.43
CA LEU A 124 -5.09 -2.90 -0.51
C LEU A 124 -6.42 -3.02 0.23
N ILE A 125 -7.48 -3.42 -0.45
CA ILE A 125 -8.79 -3.64 0.18
C ILE A 125 -8.69 -4.70 1.26
N LYS A 126 -8.04 -5.82 0.98
CA LYS A 126 -7.82 -6.91 1.94
C LYS A 126 -6.96 -6.45 3.11
N TYR A 127 -5.94 -5.65 2.87
CA TYR A 127 -5.09 -5.08 3.92
C TYR A 127 -5.93 -4.22 4.88
N ILE A 128 -6.76 -3.34 4.34
CA ILE A 128 -7.65 -2.50 5.15
C ILE A 128 -8.62 -3.37 5.96
N ALA A 129 -9.22 -4.38 5.34
CA ALA A 129 -10.15 -5.28 6.00
C ALA A 129 -9.48 -6.03 7.16
N LYS A 130 -8.26 -6.52 6.97
CA LYS A 130 -7.50 -7.19 8.04
C LYS A 130 -7.24 -6.27 9.22
N SER A 131 -6.95 -5.00 8.98
CA SER A 131 -6.73 -4.03 10.05
C SER A 131 -8.01 -3.79 10.88
N LYS A 132 -9.18 -3.88 10.24
CA LYS A 132 -10.47 -3.77 10.94
C LYS A 132 -10.77 -5.00 11.80
N ILE A 133 -10.36 -6.17 11.37
CA ILE A 133 -10.51 -7.42 12.14
C ILE A 133 -9.61 -7.40 13.38
N SER A 134 -8.39 -6.88 13.23
CA SER A 134 -7.37 -6.85 14.30
C SER A 134 -7.60 -5.76 15.33
N ALA A 135 -8.43 -4.79 15.02
CA ALA A 135 -8.65 -3.61 15.88
C ALA A 135 -9.54 -3.90 17.08
#